data_276391e67e532a03182845dc2a0484f1
#
_entry.id   276391e67e532a03182845dc2a0484f1
#
_cell.length_a   1.000
_cell.length_b   1.000
_cell.length_c   1.000
_cell.angle_alpha   90.00
_cell.angle_beta   90.00
_cell.angle_gamma   90.00
#
_symmetry.space_group_name_H-M   'P 1'
#
loop_
_entity.id
_entity.type
_entity.pdbx_description
1 polymer ?
#
loop_
_entity_poly.entity_id
_entity_poly.type
_entity_poly.pdbx_seq_one_letter_code
_entity_poly.pdbx_strand_id
1 'polypeptide(L)'
;MKYALTLSAAIALAASVAYGRDNVHVTGSSTVLPYATIVAEAFGENFDFPTPVVEGGGSGAGRKKLCEGTGPNTVDIANSSSKMKQEEWDACVAAIGEITEVRIGYDGIVFASRLENTGFDNLTPAQMYLALSARSTVKNWKEVDPSLPDREILVFIPGTKHGTREVFDIKVMEEGCKKVGTYDLILKENGGDAKAATAECLKVRTDNVAIDIDGDYTETLSRLETNNIGIGVFGLSFLLNNTQTLYAATINGVTATSESIASGEYPISRPLYFYVKNAHIGVIPGLHEYITFFMSDEIAGPGGPLDQYGLVPDPALADTQAMIAALAN
;
A
#
# COMPACT_ATOMS: atom_id res chain seq x y z
N MET A 1 61.43 -61.45 6.03
CA MET A 1 60.75 -60.48 5.10
C MET A 1 59.42 -60.09 5.72
N LYS A 2 59.31 -58.87 6.27
CA LYS A 2 58.12 -58.38 6.91
C LYS A 2 57.55 -57.27 5.93
N TYR A 3 56.39 -57.50 5.36
CA TYR A 3 55.70 -56.53 4.55
C TYR A 3 54.83 -55.64 5.47
N ALA A 4 55.11 -54.34 5.49
CA ALA A 4 54.27 -53.35 6.15
C ALA A 4 53.26 -52.85 5.10
N LEU A 5 51.96 -53.09 5.35
CA LEU A 5 50.86 -52.47 4.59
C LEU A 5 50.59 -51.09 5.22
N THR A 6 50.83 -50.05 4.40
CA THR A 6 50.41 -48.70 4.72
C THR A 6 48.98 -48.48 4.24
N LEU A 7 48.05 -48.31 5.19
CA LEU A 7 46.66 -47.99 4.92
C LEU A 7 46.54 -46.49 4.75
N SER A 8 46.35 -46.02 3.49
CA SER A 8 46.08 -44.59 3.19
C SER A 8 44.60 -44.36 3.39
N ALA A 9 44.24 -43.65 4.46
CA ALA A 9 42.89 -43.15 4.71
C ALA A 9 42.63 -41.92 3.84
N ALA A 10 41.82 -42.07 2.81
CA ALA A 10 41.28 -40.95 2.04
C ALA A 10 40.15 -40.26 2.84
N ILE A 11 40.43 -39.07 3.36
CA ILE A 11 39.42 -38.23 3.99
C ILE A 11 38.63 -37.58 2.84
N ALA A 12 37.42 -38.09 2.57
CA ALA A 12 36.45 -37.43 1.75
C ALA A 12 35.91 -36.21 2.51
N LEU A 13 36.33 -34.98 2.12
CA LEU A 13 35.63 -33.77 2.52
C LEU A 13 34.26 -33.80 1.85
N ALA A 14 33.24 -34.19 2.62
CA ALA A 14 31.87 -33.89 2.27
C ALA A 14 31.69 -32.37 2.39
N ALA A 15 31.76 -31.68 1.26
CA ALA A 15 31.27 -30.31 1.16
C ALA A 15 29.79 -30.38 1.51
N SER A 16 29.42 -29.93 2.72
CA SER A 16 28.05 -29.65 3.07
C SER A 16 27.59 -28.55 2.13
N VAL A 17 26.81 -28.90 1.13
CA VAL A 17 26.01 -27.94 0.37
C VAL A 17 25.10 -27.29 1.42
N ALA A 18 25.42 -26.09 1.82
CA ALA A 18 24.48 -25.27 2.58
C ALA A 18 23.27 -25.12 1.65
N TYR A 19 22.21 -25.85 1.93
CA TYR A 19 20.91 -25.60 1.30
C TYR A 19 20.51 -24.19 1.72
N GLY A 20 20.82 -23.23 0.88
CA GLY A 20 20.23 -21.92 0.92
C GLY A 20 18.71 -22.09 0.71
N ARG A 21 17.93 -21.22 1.31
CA ARG A 21 16.51 -21.10 1.01
C ARG A 21 16.33 -20.98 -0.51
N ASP A 22 15.33 -21.65 -1.06
CA ASP A 22 15.05 -21.75 -2.50
C ASP A 22 13.91 -20.82 -2.96
N ASN A 23 13.27 -20.09 -2.03
CA ASN A 23 12.16 -19.17 -2.32
C ASN A 23 12.43 -17.75 -1.84
N VAL A 24 11.84 -16.77 -2.52
CA VAL A 24 11.90 -15.35 -2.15
C VAL A 24 11.04 -15.09 -0.91
N HIS A 25 11.57 -14.33 0.05
CA HIS A 25 10.85 -13.85 1.22
C HIS A 25 10.58 -12.36 1.16
N VAL A 26 9.30 -12.01 1.20
CA VAL A 26 8.79 -10.65 1.16
C VAL A 26 8.04 -10.37 2.46
N THR A 27 8.28 -9.23 3.11
CA THR A 27 7.52 -8.83 4.30
C THR A 27 7.29 -7.32 4.31
N GLY A 28 6.33 -6.84 5.08
CA GLY A 28 6.18 -5.40 5.31
C GLY A 28 4.76 -4.87 5.26
N SER A 29 4.53 -3.86 4.44
CA SER A 29 3.29 -3.11 4.37
C SER A 29 2.06 -3.99 4.17
N SER A 30 1.06 -3.82 5.03
CA SER A 30 -0.24 -4.46 4.87
C SER A 30 -1.02 -3.92 3.66
N THR A 31 -0.73 -2.68 3.22
CA THR A 31 -1.31 -2.09 2.00
C THR A 31 -0.75 -2.75 0.75
N VAL A 32 0.57 -3.02 0.71
CA VAL A 32 1.23 -3.64 -0.44
C VAL A 32 1.03 -5.15 -0.47
N LEU A 33 0.71 -5.76 0.68
CA LEU A 33 0.52 -7.20 0.83
C LEU A 33 -0.39 -7.83 -0.25
N PRO A 34 -1.61 -7.33 -0.53
CA PRO A 34 -2.48 -7.94 -1.53
C PRO A 34 -1.88 -7.86 -2.94
N TYR A 35 -1.24 -6.76 -3.31
CA TYR A 35 -0.56 -6.62 -4.60
C TYR A 35 0.59 -7.61 -4.73
N ALA A 36 1.45 -7.69 -3.72
CA ALA A 36 2.58 -8.62 -3.71
C ALA A 36 2.13 -10.08 -3.69
N THR A 37 0.98 -10.41 -3.07
CA THR A 37 0.40 -11.76 -3.09
C THR A 37 -0.07 -12.13 -4.49
N ILE A 38 -0.80 -11.24 -5.19
CA ILE A 38 -1.22 -11.46 -6.60
C ILE A 38 0.00 -11.77 -7.48
N VAL A 39 1.08 -10.99 -7.34
CA VAL A 39 2.29 -11.20 -8.15
C VAL A 39 3.02 -12.48 -7.75
N ALA A 40 3.09 -12.82 -6.47
CA ALA A 40 3.75 -14.04 -5.99
C ALA A 40 3.05 -15.31 -6.48
N GLU A 41 1.70 -15.33 -6.45
CA GLU A 41 0.90 -16.43 -6.98
C GLU A 41 1.10 -16.58 -8.48
N ALA A 42 0.96 -15.47 -9.23
CA ALA A 42 1.20 -15.48 -10.68
C ALA A 42 2.64 -15.88 -11.04
N PHE A 43 3.65 -15.48 -10.26
CA PHE A 43 5.03 -15.87 -10.46
C PHE A 43 5.23 -17.38 -10.29
N GLY A 44 4.68 -17.96 -9.21
CA GLY A 44 4.75 -19.40 -8.98
C GLY A 44 4.05 -20.26 -10.05
N GLU A 45 3.05 -19.67 -10.74
CA GLU A 45 2.36 -20.34 -11.86
C GLU A 45 3.10 -20.23 -13.20
N ASN A 46 3.87 -19.18 -13.41
CA ASN A 46 4.49 -18.86 -14.71
C ASN A 46 6.00 -19.17 -14.79
N PHE A 47 6.67 -19.42 -13.68
CA PHE A 47 8.11 -19.65 -13.62
C PHE A 47 8.44 -20.95 -12.87
N ASP A 48 9.55 -21.58 -13.21
CA ASP A 48 10.07 -22.79 -12.56
C ASP A 48 10.79 -22.46 -11.21
N PHE A 49 10.27 -21.49 -10.45
CA PHE A 49 10.73 -21.13 -9.12
C PHE A 49 9.62 -21.34 -8.08
N PRO A 50 9.97 -21.65 -6.82
CA PRO A 50 8.96 -21.71 -5.76
C PRO A 50 8.24 -20.38 -5.60
N THR A 51 6.95 -20.47 -5.32
CA THR A 51 6.12 -19.28 -5.02
C THR A 51 6.75 -18.47 -3.90
N PRO A 52 6.98 -17.15 -4.08
CA PRO A 52 7.47 -16.26 -3.03
C PRO A 52 6.59 -16.28 -1.77
N VAL A 53 7.20 -16.28 -0.59
CA VAL A 53 6.47 -16.14 0.67
C VAL A 53 6.27 -14.66 0.96
N VAL A 54 5.02 -14.23 1.04
CA VAL A 54 4.64 -12.82 1.28
C VAL A 54 3.93 -12.70 2.61
N GLU A 55 4.49 -11.87 3.51
CA GLU A 55 3.96 -11.66 4.86
C GLU A 55 3.66 -10.16 5.10
N GLY A 56 2.58 -9.90 5.83
CA GLY A 56 2.29 -8.58 6.36
C GLY A 56 3.12 -8.25 7.61
N GLY A 57 2.83 -7.13 8.25
CA GLY A 57 3.47 -6.75 9.52
C GLY A 57 3.77 -5.26 9.64
N GLY A 58 3.47 -4.49 8.58
CA GLY A 58 3.67 -3.04 8.52
C GLY A 58 5.01 -2.62 7.93
N SER A 59 5.01 -1.48 7.24
CA SER A 59 6.17 -0.96 6.49
C SER A 59 7.45 -0.84 7.33
N GLY A 60 7.36 -0.25 8.51
CA GLY A 60 8.52 -0.06 9.39
C GLY A 60 9.12 -1.37 9.89
N ALA A 61 8.28 -2.37 10.24
CA ALA A 61 8.75 -3.68 10.67
C ALA A 61 9.41 -4.44 9.50
N GLY A 62 8.83 -4.36 8.30
CA GLY A 62 9.41 -4.96 7.09
C GLY A 62 10.78 -4.39 6.76
N ARG A 63 10.90 -3.05 6.71
CA ARG A 63 12.19 -2.38 6.47
C ARG A 63 13.23 -2.72 7.52
N LYS A 64 12.83 -2.80 8.81
CA LYS A 64 13.73 -3.24 9.88
C LYS A 64 14.24 -4.67 9.65
N LYS A 65 13.34 -5.62 9.33
CA LYS A 65 13.71 -7.01 9.01
C LYS A 65 14.63 -7.11 7.79
N LEU A 66 14.42 -6.29 6.75
CA LEU A 66 15.29 -6.24 5.58
C LEU A 66 16.74 -5.94 5.98
N CYS A 67 16.93 -5.02 6.93
CA CYS A 67 18.23 -4.51 7.35
C CYS A 67 18.92 -5.36 8.44
N GLU A 68 18.34 -6.50 8.88
CA GLU A 68 18.89 -7.34 9.98
C GLU A 68 20.12 -8.18 9.57
N GLY A 69 20.44 -8.30 8.27
CA GLY A 69 21.61 -9.05 7.80
C GLY A 69 21.47 -9.55 6.37
N THR A 70 22.51 -10.20 5.88
CA THR A 70 22.61 -10.74 4.49
C THR A 70 22.63 -12.28 4.45
N GLY A 71 22.37 -12.94 5.56
CA GLY A 71 22.33 -14.41 5.61
C GLY A 71 21.12 -14.98 4.84
N PRO A 72 21.21 -16.22 4.34
CA PRO A 72 20.20 -16.82 3.46
C PRO A 72 18.80 -16.97 4.09
N ASN A 73 18.69 -16.82 5.41
CA ASN A 73 17.42 -16.89 6.13
C ASN A 73 16.84 -15.51 6.46
N THR A 74 17.46 -14.42 5.98
CA THR A 74 16.95 -13.07 6.16
C THR A 74 16.02 -12.67 5.01
N VAL A 75 15.23 -11.63 5.21
CA VAL A 75 14.25 -11.13 4.23
C VAL A 75 14.95 -10.56 3.00
N ASP A 76 14.38 -10.79 1.80
CA ASP A 76 14.92 -10.32 0.53
C ASP A 76 14.31 -8.99 0.10
N ILE A 77 13.00 -8.84 0.36
CA ILE A 77 12.20 -7.70 -0.06
C ILE A 77 11.38 -7.16 1.12
N ALA A 78 11.41 -5.85 1.31
CA ALA A 78 10.50 -5.16 2.24
C ALA A 78 9.48 -4.31 1.49
N ASN A 79 8.20 -4.68 1.58
CA ASN A 79 7.09 -3.88 1.09
C ASN A 79 6.86 -2.65 1.97
N SER A 80 6.54 -1.50 1.36
CA SER A 80 6.34 -0.25 2.09
C SER A 80 5.31 0.67 1.45
N SER A 81 4.41 1.20 2.24
CA SER A 81 3.44 2.23 1.88
C SER A 81 3.92 3.66 2.18
N SER A 82 5.20 3.81 2.48
CA SER A 82 5.87 5.10 2.66
C SER A 82 7.34 4.98 2.27
N LYS A 83 7.90 6.08 1.77
CA LYS A 83 9.32 6.14 1.46
C LYS A 83 10.17 5.94 2.73
N MET A 84 11.28 5.18 2.61
CA MET A 84 12.27 5.04 3.67
C MET A 84 12.90 6.40 3.97
N LYS A 85 13.01 6.74 5.25
CA LYS A 85 13.69 7.98 5.65
C LYS A 85 15.19 7.88 5.39
N GLN A 86 15.87 9.00 5.12
CA GLN A 86 17.30 8.99 4.81
C GLN A 86 18.13 8.34 5.93
N GLU A 87 17.83 8.65 7.18
CA GLU A 87 18.53 8.06 8.34
C GLU A 87 18.36 6.53 8.43
N GLU A 88 17.15 6.04 8.11
CA GLU A 88 16.83 4.61 8.06
C GLU A 88 17.56 3.93 6.90
N TRP A 89 17.60 4.60 5.73
CA TRP A 89 18.34 4.16 4.55
C TRP A 89 19.84 4.02 4.85
N ASP A 90 20.46 5.07 5.37
CA ASP A 90 21.90 5.10 5.66
C ASP A 90 22.28 4.00 6.67
N ALA A 91 21.47 3.82 7.71
CA ALA A 91 21.67 2.75 8.70
C ALA A 91 21.53 1.36 8.08
N CYS A 92 20.56 1.16 7.16
CA CYS A 92 20.36 -0.09 6.45
C CYS A 92 21.54 -0.41 5.54
N VAL A 93 21.97 0.54 4.71
CA VAL A 93 23.13 0.39 3.81
C VAL A 93 24.40 0.10 4.60
N ALA A 94 24.61 0.74 5.74
CA ALA A 94 25.75 0.44 6.62
C ALA A 94 25.72 -0.98 7.19
N ALA A 95 24.52 -1.56 7.39
CA ALA A 95 24.35 -2.87 7.98
C ALA A 95 24.44 -4.03 6.97
N ILE A 96 23.87 -3.85 5.76
CA ILE A 96 23.68 -4.94 4.79
C ILE A 96 24.22 -4.63 3.39
N GLY A 97 24.87 -3.50 3.17
CA GLY A 97 25.30 -3.03 1.85
C GLY A 97 24.15 -2.41 1.06
N GLU A 98 24.28 -2.39 -0.26
CA GLU A 98 23.32 -1.74 -1.13
C GLU A 98 21.93 -2.34 -1.06
N ILE A 99 20.93 -1.46 -1.12
CA ILE A 99 19.53 -1.78 -1.28
C ILE A 99 18.95 -1.00 -2.45
N THR A 100 17.95 -1.56 -3.12
CA THR A 100 17.28 -0.90 -4.24
C THR A 100 15.85 -0.53 -3.84
N GLU A 101 15.50 0.75 -3.97
CA GLU A 101 14.13 1.24 -3.84
C GLU A 101 13.41 1.09 -5.18
N VAL A 102 12.27 0.42 -5.17
CA VAL A 102 11.41 0.27 -6.34
C VAL A 102 10.04 0.86 -6.00
N ARG A 103 9.61 1.86 -6.77
CA ARG A 103 8.23 2.36 -6.69
C ARG A 103 7.35 1.50 -7.58
N ILE A 104 6.34 0.86 -6.97
CA ILE A 104 5.46 -0.08 -7.69
C ILE A 104 4.25 0.61 -8.34
N GLY A 105 3.94 1.83 -7.93
CA GLY A 105 2.79 2.59 -8.35
C GLY A 105 2.25 3.44 -7.20
N TYR A 106 0.99 3.80 -7.28
CA TYR A 106 0.36 4.67 -6.29
C TYR A 106 -0.95 4.07 -5.78
N ASP A 107 -1.23 4.32 -4.52
CA ASP A 107 -2.53 4.08 -3.90
C ASP A 107 -3.26 5.43 -3.84
N GLY A 108 -4.42 5.52 -4.49
CA GLY A 108 -5.23 6.73 -4.54
C GLY A 108 -6.70 6.39 -4.38
N ILE A 109 -7.37 7.04 -3.42
CA ILE A 109 -8.79 6.84 -3.17
C ILE A 109 -9.61 8.04 -3.63
N VAL A 110 -10.81 7.76 -4.09
CA VAL A 110 -11.78 8.74 -4.56
C VAL A 110 -13.07 8.64 -3.77
N PHE A 111 -13.73 9.76 -3.59
CA PHE A 111 -15.10 9.84 -3.09
C PHE A 111 -16.02 9.98 -4.28
N ALA A 112 -16.92 9.03 -4.47
CA ALA A 112 -17.83 9.04 -5.60
C ALA A 112 -19.26 8.74 -5.16
N SER A 113 -20.21 9.34 -5.84
CA SER A 113 -21.65 9.17 -5.68
C SER A 113 -22.28 8.77 -7.01
N ARG A 114 -23.57 8.49 -7.02
CA ARG A 114 -24.31 8.33 -8.28
C ARG A 114 -24.29 9.61 -9.10
N LEU A 115 -24.41 9.50 -10.42
CA LEU A 115 -24.36 10.64 -11.34
C LEU A 115 -25.37 11.76 -11.02
N GLU A 116 -26.54 11.39 -10.53
CA GLU A 116 -27.58 12.34 -10.10
C GLU A 116 -27.31 13.01 -8.75
N ASN A 117 -26.32 12.51 -7.98
CA ASN A 117 -25.97 12.99 -6.66
C ASN A 117 -24.72 13.88 -6.71
N THR A 118 -24.78 14.98 -7.41
CA THR A 118 -23.68 15.96 -7.57
C THR A 118 -23.63 17.01 -6.46
N GLY A 119 -22.69 17.94 -6.55
CA GLY A 119 -22.53 19.05 -5.60
C GLY A 119 -21.40 18.88 -4.61
N PHE A 120 -20.54 17.85 -4.80
CA PHE A 120 -19.34 17.61 -4.02
C PHE A 120 -18.08 18.00 -4.83
N ASP A 121 -18.12 19.18 -5.46
CA ASP A 121 -17.06 19.62 -6.38
C ASP A 121 -15.78 20.09 -5.70
N ASN A 122 -15.76 20.17 -4.38
CA ASN A 122 -14.59 20.61 -3.62
C ASN A 122 -14.60 20.09 -2.19
N LEU A 123 -14.63 18.78 -2.02
CA LEU A 123 -14.47 18.18 -0.69
C LEU A 123 -13.04 18.38 -0.17
N THR A 124 -12.90 18.45 1.13
CA THR A 124 -11.61 18.54 1.81
C THR A 124 -11.48 17.46 2.88
N PRO A 125 -10.25 17.01 3.22
CA PRO A 125 -10.05 16.11 4.36
C PRO A 125 -10.62 16.68 5.68
N ALA A 126 -10.57 18.00 5.88
CA ALA A 126 -11.15 18.67 7.04
C ALA A 126 -12.67 18.46 7.11
N GLN A 127 -13.40 18.70 6.00
CA GLN A 127 -14.84 18.48 5.94
C GLN A 127 -15.20 17.00 6.14
N MET A 128 -14.44 16.09 5.51
CA MET A 128 -14.66 14.66 5.69
C MET A 128 -14.45 14.22 7.14
N TYR A 129 -13.40 14.72 7.81
CA TYR A 129 -13.18 14.45 9.22
C TYR A 129 -14.32 14.97 10.09
N LEU A 130 -14.79 16.22 9.85
CA LEU A 130 -15.93 16.79 10.58
C LEU A 130 -17.21 15.99 10.36
N ALA A 131 -17.40 15.39 9.20
CA ALA A 131 -18.55 14.53 8.89
C ALA A 131 -18.46 13.16 9.56
N LEU A 132 -17.27 12.54 9.56
CA LEU A 132 -17.13 11.10 9.79
C LEU A 132 -16.45 10.70 11.10
N SER A 133 -15.81 11.65 11.83
CA SER A 133 -15.10 11.31 13.07
C SER A 133 -16.06 10.85 14.17
N ALA A 134 -15.57 10.00 15.07
CA ALA A 134 -16.33 9.56 16.25
C ALA A 134 -16.74 10.71 17.18
N ARG A 135 -16.12 11.88 17.04
CA ARG A 135 -16.44 13.11 17.79
C ARG A 135 -17.51 13.96 17.11
N SER A 136 -17.91 13.61 15.89
CA SER A 136 -18.90 14.36 15.13
C SER A 136 -20.32 14.02 15.54
N THR A 137 -21.18 15.03 15.55
CA THR A 137 -22.63 14.89 15.78
C THR A 137 -23.48 15.39 14.61
N VAL A 138 -22.83 15.97 13.58
CA VAL A 138 -23.53 16.51 12.41
C VAL A 138 -24.20 15.40 11.61
N LYS A 139 -25.35 15.69 11.03
CA LYS A 139 -26.14 14.72 10.24
C LYS A 139 -26.33 15.15 8.79
N ASN A 140 -26.03 16.41 8.48
CA ASN A 140 -26.24 17.01 7.17
C ASN A 140 -24.94 17.65 6.67
N TRP A 141 -24.63 17.51 5.39
CA TRP A 141 -23.42 18.07 4.79
C TRP A 141 -23.34 19.59 4.93
N LYS A 142 -24.50 20.28 4.86
CA LYS A 142 -24.56 21.73 5.05
C LYS A 142 -24.20 22.19 6.46
N GLU A 143 -24.34 21.31 7.48
CA GLU A 143 -23.87 21.59 8.84
C GLU A 143 -22.34 21.51 8.93
N VAL A 144 -21.70 20.71 8.06
CA VAL A 144 -20.24 20.63 7.94
C VAL A 144 -19.68 21.89 7.30
N ASP A 145 -20.29 22.31 6.19
CA ASP A 145 -19.93 23.51 5.45
C ASP A 145 -21.15 24.02 4.64
N PRO A 146 -21.50 25.33 4.76
CA PRO A 146 -22.64 25.91 4.05
C PRO A 146 -22.57 25.80 2.52
N SER A 147 -21.39 25.59 1.95
CA SER A 147 -21.18 25.38 0.50
C SER A 147 -21.56 23.98 0.03
N LEU A 148 -21.64 23.00 0.95
CA LEU A 148 -22.00 21.63 0.64
C LEU A 148 -23.52 21.46 0.48
N PRO A 149 -23.99 20.40 -0.19
CA PRO A 149 -25.40 20.14 -0.41
C PRO A 149 -26.20 20.04 0.89
N ASP A 150 -27.44 20.54 0.90
CA ASP A 150 -28.41 20.32 1.97
C ASP A 150 -28.95 18.90 1.92
N ARG A 151 -28.19 17.96 2.48
CA ARG A 151 -28.41 16.52 2.34
C ARG A 151 -27.87 15.76 3.54
N GLU A 152 -28.54 14.69 3.94
CA GLU A 152 -28.06 13.80 4.99
C GLU A 152 -26.71 13.16 4.61
N ILE A 153 -25.86 12.99 5.62
CA ILE A 153 -24.57 12.36 5.46
C ILE A 153 -24.76 10.83 5.50
N LEU A 154 -24.32 10.16 4.43
CA LEU A 154 -24.19 8.71 4.36
C LEU A 154 -22.94 8.39 3.54
N VAL A 155 -21.94 7.75 4.16
CA VAL A 155 -20.68 7.42 3.50
C VAL A 155 -20.34 5.94 3.70
N PHE A 156 -20.11 5.24 2.60
CA PHE A 156 -19.62 3.87 2.58
C PHE A 156 -18.11 3.90 2.46
N ILE A 157 -17.40 3.49 3.52
CA ILE A 157 -15.95 3.54 3.61
C ILE A 157 -15.35 2.13 3.52
N PRO A 158 -14.10 1.98 3.05
CA PRO A 158 -13.44 0.69 3.01
C PRO A 158 -13.33 0.11 4.42
N GLY A 159 -13.67 -1.16 4.58
CA GLY A 159 -13.45 -1.90 5.83
C GLY A 159 -11.97 -2.05 6.15
N THR A 160 -11.65 -2.42 7.37
CA THR A 160 -10.26 -2.46 7.88
C THR A 160 -9.35 -3.49 7.21
N LYS A 161 -9.93 -4.39 6.41
CA LYS A 161 -9.18 -5.38 5.61
C LYS A 161 -8.64 -4.83 4.29
N HIS A 162 -9.15 -3.68 3.84
CA HIS A 162 -8.74 -3.06 2.58
C HIS A 162 -7.49 -2.19 2.75
N GLY A 163 -6.53 -2.29 1.81
CA GLY A 163 -5.37 -1.38 1.76
C GLY A 163 -5.76 0.10 1.64
N THR A 164 -6.82 0.39 0.89
CA THR A 164 -7.41 1.73 0.74
C THR A 164 -7.93 2.31 2.05
N ARG A 165 -8.26 1.48 3.06
CA ARG A 165 -8.63 1.97 4.39
C ARG A 165 -7.48 2.70 5.06
N GLU A 166 -6.25 2.24 4.91
CA GLU A 166 -5.08 2.93 5.49
C GLU A 166 -4.87 4.32 4.86
N VAL A 167 -5.11 4.47 3.54
CA VAL A 167 -5.09 5.80 2.89
C VAL A 167 -6.19 6.69 3.45
N PHE A 168 -7.40 6.18 3.58
CA PHE A 168 -8.51 6.90 4.20
C PHE A 168 -8.16 7.35 5.62
N ASP A 169 -7.63 6.46 6.44
CA ASP A 169 -7.27 6.76 7.82
C ASP A 169 -6.20 7.86 7.89
N ILE A 170 -5.12 7.77 7.11
CA ILE A 170 -4.02 8.73 7.14
C ILE A 170 -4.39 10.04 6.43
N LYS A 171 -4.87 9.95 5.18
CA LYS A 171 -5.03 11.12 4.31
C LYS A 171 -6.34 11.88 4.53
N VAL A 172 -7.35 11.22 5.09
CA VAL A 172 -8.64 11.84 5.37
C VAL A 172 -8.81 12.08 6.87
N MET A 173 -8.73 11.04 7.67
CA MET A 173 -9.05 11.15 9.10
C MET A 173 -7.93 11.85 9.89
N GLU A 174 -6.68 11.41 9.78
CA GLU A 174 -5.58 12.03 10.53
C GLU A 174 -5.26 13.44 10.04
N GLU A 175 -5.11 13.63 8.72
CA GLU A 175 -4.84 14.96 8.16
C GLU A 175 -6.01 15.92 8.40
N GLY A 176 -7.25 15.45 8.27
CA GLY A 176 -8.45 16.25 8.59
C GLY A 176 -8.50 16.66 10.05
N CYS A 177 -8.25 15.72 10.98
CA CYS A 177 -8.16 15.95 12.42
C CYS A 177 -7.15 17.07 12.77
N LYS A 178 -5.97 17.03 12.14
CA LYS A 178 -4.93 18.06 12.30
C LYS A 178 -5.38 19.41 11.74
N LYS A 179 -5.96 19.41 10.53
CA LYS A 179 -6.41 20.64 9.86
C LYS A 179 -7.50 21.40 10.63
N VAL A 180 -8.40 20.70 11.31
CA VAL A 180 -9.45 21.33 12.12
C VAL A 180 -9.00 21.63 13.56
N GLY A 181 -7.74 21.35 13.92
CA GLY A 181 -7.18 21.58 15.25
C GLY A 181 -7.62 20.59 16.32
N THR A 182 -8.40 19.56 15.99
CA THR A 182 -8.87 18.54 16.95
C THR A 182 -7.71 17.70 17.47
N TYR A 183 -6.68 17.44 16.64
CA TYR A 183 -5.48 16.71 17.06
C TYR A 183 -4.81 17.34 18.28
N ASP A 184 -4.64 18.68 18.31
CA ASP A 184 -4.00 19.39 19.42
C ASP A 184 -4.82 19.32 20.70
N LEU A 185 -6.15 19.32 20.59
CA LEU A 185 -7.05 19.12 21.72
C LEU A 185 -6.89 17.70 22.29
N ILE A 186 -6.94 16.68 21.41
CA ILE A 186 -6.78 15.29 21.81
C ILE A 186 -5.39 15.04 22.42
N LEU A 187 -4.34 15.62 21.85
CA LEU A 187 -2.98 15.52 22.38
C LEU A 187 -2.88 16.03 23.82
N LYS A 188 -3.53 17.16 24.11
CA LYS A 188 -3.62 17.70 25.49
C LYS A 188 -4.43 16.78 26.41
N GLU A 189 -5.58 16.28 25.95
CA GLU A 189 -6.43 15.33 26.69
C GLU A 189 -5.68 14.07 27.07
N ASN A 190 -4.73 13.60 26.22
CA ASN A 190 -3.91 12.41 26.44
C ASN A 190 -2.52 12.71 27.02
N GLY A 191 -2.33 13.85 27.68
CA GLY A 191 -1.10 14.17 28.39
C GLY A 191 0.14 14.29 27.49
N GLY A 192 -0.04 14.60 26.19
CA GLY A 192 1.04 14.74 25.20
C GLY A 192 1.41 13.43 24.48
N ASP A 193 0.65 12.36 24.68
CA ASP A 193 0.86 11.09 23.94
C ASP A 193 0.37 11.23 22.48
N ALA A 194 1.33 11.44 21.56
CA ALA A 194 1.07 11.60 20.14
C ALA A 194 0.47 10.33 19.49
N LYS A 195 0.84 9.13 19.98
CA LYS A 195 0.32 7.88 19.46
C LYS A 195 -1.15 7.70 19.84
N ALA A 196 -1.50 8.02 21.09
CA ALA A 196 -2.88 8.00 21.54
C ALA A 196 -3.71 9.06 20.80
N ALA A 197 -3.16 10.26 20.58
CA ALA A 197 -3.85 11.33 19.85
C ALA A 197 -4.13 10.92 18.39
N THR A 198 -3.16 10.34 17.69
CA THR A 198 -3.37 9.82 16.34
C THR A 198 -4.46 8.71 16.34
N ALA A 199 -4.38 7.75 17.25
CA ALA A 199 -5.38 6.67 17.34
C ALA A 199 -6.81 7.20 17.58
N GLU A 200 -6.98 8.28 18.34
CA GLU A 200 -8.29 8.93 18.52
C GLU A 200 -8.76 9.64 17.24
N CYS A 201 -7.87 10.31 16.50
CA CYS A 201 -8.21 10.95 15.23
C CYS A 201 -8.74 9.95 14.18
N LEU A 202 -8.25 8.71 14.20
CA LEU A 202 -8.64 7.67 13.25
C LEU A 202 -10.02 7.04 13.53
N LYS A 203 -10.61 7.30 14.70
CA LYS A 203 -11.91 6.71 15.07
C LYS A 203 -13.03 7.30 14.23
N VAL A 204 -13.68 6.42 13.47
CA VAL A 204 -14.88 6.75 12.70
C VAL A 204 -16.12 6.55 13.58
N ARG A 205 -17.16 7.35 13.33
CA ARG A 205 -18.46 7.26 14.02
C ARG A 205 -19.18 5.95 13.65
N THR A 206 -20.02 5.46 14.59
CA THR A 206 -20.72 4.16 14.47
C THR A 206 -22.24 4.28 14.47
N ASP A 207 -22.76 5.46 14.18
CA ASP A 207 -24.20 5.78 14.23
C ASP A 207 -24.90 5.69 12.87
N ASN A 208 -24.38 4.84 11.98
CA ASN A 208 -24.86 4.57 10.62
C ASN A 208 -24.72 5.74 9.62
N VAL A 209 -23.93 6.77 9.96
CA VAL A 209 -23.54 7.83 9.00
C VAL A 209 -22.34 7.41 8.16
N ALA A 210 -21.37 6.74 8.79
CA ALA A 210 -20.26 6.07 8.11
C ALA A 210 -20.42 4.56 8.27
N ILE A 211 -20.38 3.83 7.17
CA ILE A 211 -20.58 2.39 7.13
C ILE A 211 -19.36 1.72 6.54
N ASP A 212 -18.69 0.89 7.34
CA ASP A 212 -17.60 0.04 6.87
C ASP A 212 -18.12 -1.03 5.90
N ILE A 213 -17.49 -1.14 4.74
CA ILE A 213 -17.77 -2.18 3.74
C ILE A 213 -16.59 -3.14 3.72
N ASP A 214 -16.79 -4.35 4.25
CA ASP A 214 -15.78 -5.41 4.27
C ASP A 214 -15.67 -6.18 2.94
N GLY A 215 -16.68 -6.07 2.08
CA GLY A 215 -16.69 -6.59 0.73
C GLY A 215 -15.85 -5.73 -0.23
N ASP A 216 -15.82 -6.12 -1.49
CA ASP A 216 -15.12 -5.36 -2.53
C ASP A 216 -15.88 -4.08 -2.96
N TYR A 217 -15.33 -3.36 -3.92
CA TYR A 217 -15.96 -2.14 -4.43
C TYR A 217 -17.30 -2.36 -5.12
N THR A 218 -17.60 -3.59 -5.57
CA THR A 218 -18.92 -3.91 -6.15
C THR A 218 -20.00 -3.91 -5.08
N GLU A 219 -19.67 -4.28 -3.83
CA GLU A 219 -20.61 -4.12 -2.71
C GLU A 219 -20.86 -2.63 -2.42
N THR A 220 -19.80 -1.80 -2.40
CA THR A 220 -19.98 -0.35 -2.23
C THR A 220 -20.84 0.25 -3.33
N LEU A 221 -20.63 -0.15 -4.60
CA LEU A 221 -21.47 0.28 -5.72
C LEU A 221 -22.93 -0.14 -5.54
N SER A 222 -23.19 -1.38 -5.16
CA SER A 222 -24.54 -1.88 -4.90
C SER A 222 -25.25 -1.13 -3.76
N ARG A 223 -24.50 -0.72 -2.72
CA ARG A 223 -25.03 0.14 -1.65
C ARG A 223 -25.45 1.51 -2.17
N LEU A 224 -24.66 2.10 -3.08
CA LEU A 224 -25.03 3.37 -3.72
C LEU A 224 -26.26 3.25 -4.62
N GLU A 225 -26.47 2.11 -5.27
CA GLU A 225 -27.68 1.86 -6.09
C GLU A 225 -28.96 1.88 -5.26
N THR A 226 -28.88 1.44 -4.02
CA THR A 226 -30.03 1.40 -3.10
C THR A 226 -30.13 2.64 -2.21
N ASN A 227 -29.09 3.49 -2.16
CA ASN A 227 -29.02 4.68 -1.31
C ASN A 227 -28.47 5.87 -2.14
N ASN A 228 -29.34 6.50 -2.88
CA ASN A 228 -29.00 7.56 -3.83
C ASN A 228 -28.37 8.83 -3.22
N ILE A 229 -28.44 9.01 -1.89
CA ILE A 229 -27.77 10.12 -1.17
C ILE A 229 -26.33 9.78 -0.78
N GLY A 230 -25.94 8.51 -0.88
CA GLY A 230 -24.67 8.00 -0.39
C GLY A 230 -23.46 8.47 -1.18
N ILE A 231 -22.32 8.50 -0.51
CA ILE A 231 -20.99 8.64 -1.11
C ILE A 231 -20.23 7.34 -0.80
N GLY A 232 -19.62 6.73 -1.81
CA GLY A 232 -18.72 5.57 -1.67
C GLY A 232 -17.26 6.00 -1.78
N VAL A 233 -16.39 5.27 -1.10
CA VAL A 233 -14.94 5.41 -1.24
C VAL A 233 -14.41 4.26 -2.08
N PHE A 234 -13.68 4.57 -3.15
CA PHE A 234 -13.18 3.61 -4.13
C PHE A 234 -11.69 3.86 -4.42
N GLY A 235 -11.01 2.87 -4.99
CA GLY A 235 -9.76 3.11 -5.70
C GLY A 235 -10.00 3.82 -7.04
N LEU A 236 -9.00 4.57 -7.52
CA LEU A 236 -9.14 5.32 -8.78
C LEU A 236 -9.50 4.40 -9.96
N SER A 237 -8.84 3.25 -10.09
CA SER A 237 -9.07 2.33 -11.21
C SER A 237 -10.52 1.84 -11.25
N PHE A 238 -11.12 1.56 -10.08
CA PHE A 238 -12.53 1.20 -10.03
C PHE A 238 -13.43 2.34 -10.52
N LEU A 239 -13.15 3.59 -10.13
CA LEU A 239 -13.87 4.76 -10.63
C LEU A 239 -13.76 4.86 -12.15
N LEU A 240 -12.56 4.75 -12.71
CA LEU A 240 -12.31 4.90 -14.16
C LEU A 240 -13.11 3.87 -14.98
N ASN A 241 -13.30 2.68 -14.44
CA ASN A 241 -14.12 1.63 -15.07
C ASN A 241 -15.64 1.82 -14.86
N ASN A 242 -16.07 2.77 -14.01
CA ASN A 242 -17.48 3.00 -13.66
C ASN A 242 -17.94 4.46 -13.87
N THR A 243 -17.27 5.22 -14.71
CA THR A 243 -17.61 6.64 -14.99
C THR A 243 -19.00 6.86 -15.58
N GLN A 244 -19.63 5.82 -16.10
CA GLN A 244 -21.00 5.87 -16.63
C GLN A 244 -22.08 5.83 -15.52
N THR A 245 -21.69 5.51 -14.28
CA THR A 245 -22.61 5.35 -13.14
C THR A 245 -22.21 6.20 -11.94
N LEU A 246 -20.93 6.60 -11.85
CA LEU A 246 -20.36 7.32 -10.72
C LEU A 246 -19.90 8.73 -11.11
N TYR A 247 -20.21 9.68 -10.24
CA TYR A 247 -19.70 11.04 -10.22
C TYR A 247 -18.65 11.16 -9.11
N ALA A 248 -17.43 11.54 -9.46
CA ALA A 248 -16.35 11.72 -8.50
C ALA A 248 -16.28 13.14 -7.96
N ALA A 249 -16.20 13.26 -6.64
CA ALA A 249 -15.89 14.51 -6.00
C ALA A 249 -14.43 14.93 -6.28
N THR A 250 -14.18 16.23 -6.50
CA THR A 250 -12.82 16.76 -6.43
C THR A 250 -12.39 16.93 -4.97
N ILE A 251 -11.09 16.81 -4.71
CA ILE A 251 -10.54 17.02 -3.38
C ILE A 251 -9.59 18.23 -3.41
N ASN A 252 -9.89 19.25 -2.60
CA ASN A 252 -9.23 20.56 -2.66
C ASN A 252 -9.26 21.16 -4.07
N GLY A 253 -10.34 20.94 -4.84
CA GLY A 253 -10.47 21.37 -6.21
C GLY A 253 -9.70 20.55 -7.25
N VAL A 254 -9.01 19.50 -6.85
CA VAL A 254 -8.23 18.62 -7.74
C VAL A 254 -9.04 17.39 -8.11
N THR A 255 -9.15 17.11 -9.41
CA THR A 255 -9.74 15.87 -9.94
C THR A 255 -8.74 14.72 -9.79
N ALA A 256 -9.24 13.57 -9.37
CA ALA A 256 -8.44 12.34 -9.33
C ALA A 256 -8.21 11.82 -10.76
N THR A 257 -6.97 11.84 -11.19
CA THR A 257 -6.49 11.21 -12.42
C THR A 257 -5.18 10.49 -12.13
N SER A 258 -4.74 9.58 -13.01
CA SER A 258 -3.43 8.94 -12.86
C SER A 258 -2.31 9.98 -12.76
N GLU A 259 -2.40 11.06 -13.55
CA GLU A 259 -1.41 12.14 -13.57
C GLU A 259 -1.42 12.96 -12.27
N SER A 260 -2.60 13.38 -11.78
CA SER A 260 -2.70 14.17 -10.54
C SER A 260 -2.30 13.36 -9.29
N ILE A 261 -2.52 12.04 -9.32
CA ILE A 261 -2.06 11.12 -8.28
C ILE A 261 -0.54 10.93 -8.35
N ALA A 262 0.00 10.64 -9.53
CA ALA A 262 1.43 10.41 -9.71
C ALA A 262 2.28 11.66 -9.44
N SER A 263 1.77 12.85 -9.79
CA SER A 263 2.42 14.13 -9.47
C SER A 263 2.31 14.53 -7.99
N GLY A 264 1.41 13.89 -7.22
CA GLY A 264 1.10 14.24 -5.83
C GLY A 264 0.21 15.48 -5.68
N GLU A 265 -0.38 15.99 -6.77
CA GLU A 265 -1.33 17.09 -6.75
C GLU A 265 -2.65 16.66 -6.08
N TYR A 266 -3.10 15.43 -6.36
CA TYR A 266 -4.28 14.86 -5.71
C TYR A 266 -3.94 14.44 -4.28
N PRO A 267 -4.55 15.03 -3.24
CA PRO A 267 -4.01 14.96 -1.88
C PRO A 267 -4.25 13.63 -1.17
N ILE A 268 -5.25 12.84 -1.59
CA ILE A 268 -5.57 11.55 -0.94
C ILE A 268 -5.00 10.37 -1.72
N SER A 269 -3.71 10.49 -2.01
CA SER A 269 -2.89 9.48 -2.67
C SER A 269 -1.51 9.34 -2.01
N ARG A 270 -0.83 8.26 -2.28
CA ARG A 270 0.55 8.02 -1.85
C ARG A 270 1.27 7.01 -2.76
N PRO A 271 2.58 7.14 -2.97
CA PRO A 271 3.37 6.13 -3.65
C PRO A 271 3.54 4.89 -2.77
N LEU A 272 3.58 3.73 -3.42
CA LEU A 272 3.88 2.44 -2.81
C LEU A 272 5.22 1.91 -3.32
N TYR A 273 5.93 1.19 -2.46
CA TYR A 273 7.30 0.75 -2.72
C TYR A 273 7.52 -0.70 -2.31
N PHE A 274 8.56 -1.29 -2.86
CA PHE A 274 9.33 -2.32 -2.21
C PHE A 274 10.82 -1.97 -2.21
N TYR A 275 11.56 -2.52 -1.25
CA TYR A 275 13.00 -2.38 -1.11
C TYR A 275 13.64 -3.75 -1.26
N VAL A 276 14.65 -3.87 -2.13
CA VAL A 276 15.34 -5.12 -2.43
C VAL A 276 16.71 -5.13 -1.77
N LYS A 277 17.08 -6.24 -1.14
CA LYS A 277 18.44 -6.49 -0.66
C LYS A 277 19.32 -6.93 -1.83
N ASN A 278 20.20 -6.04 -2.33
CA ASN A 278 21.02 -6.33 -3.50
C ASN A 278 21.96 -7.53 -3.30
N ALA A 279 22.47 -7.71 -2.08
CA ALA A 279 23.33 -8.86 -1.74
C ALA A 279 22.65 -10.25 -1.92
N HIS A 280 21.34 -10.29 -2.08
CA HIS A 280 20.59 -11.53 -2.31
C HIS A 280 20.32 -11.79 -3.81
N ILE A 281 20.50 -10.79 -4.68
CA ILE A 281 20.35 -10.95 -6.14
C ILE A 281 21.45 -11.90 -6.64
N GLY A 282 21.05 -12.91 -7.40
CA GLY A 282 21.93 -13.99 -7.85
C GLY A 282 22.31 -15.02 -6.77
N VAL A 283 21.90 -14.83 -5.51
CA VAL A 283 22.09 -15.77 -4.41
C VAL A 283 20.80 -16.51 -4.09
N ILE A 284 19.67 -15.78 -3.99
CA ILE A 284 18.35 -16.37 -3.76
C ILE A 284 17.75 -16.67 -5.14
N PRO A 285 17.41 -17.93 -5.43
CA PRO A 285 16.83 -18.33 -6.72
C PRO A 285 15.52 -17.57 -6.99
N GLY A 286 15.38 -17.04 -8.21
CA GLY A 286 14.16 -16.37 -8.66
C GLY A 286 13.97 -14.94 -8.12
N LEU A 287 14.87 -14.38 -7.31
CA LEU A 287 14.69 -13.03 -6.76
C LEU A 287 14.70 -11.96 -7.86
N HIS A 288 15.67 -12.00 -8.77
CA HIS A 288 15.76 -11.04 -9.86
C HIS A 288 14.58 -11.21 -10.84
N GLU A 289 14.24 -12.44 -11.15
CA GLU A 289 13.09 -12.79 -12.00
C GLU A 289 11.77 -12.30 -11.38
N TYR A 290 11.61 -12.45 -10.06
CA TYR A 290 10.40 -12.00 -9.36
C TYR A 290 10.24 -10.47 -9.40
N ILE A 291 11.30 -9.70 -9.11
CA ILE A 291 11.21 -8.23 -9.16
C ILE A 291 11.05 -7.72 -10.61
N THR A 292 11.62 -8.41 -11.59
CA THR A 292 11.44 -8.11 -13.01
C THR A 292 10.00 -8.38 -13.45
N PHE A 293 9.46 -9.53 -13.06
CA PHE A 293 8.07 -9.89 -13.35
C PHE A 293 7.10 -8.94 -12.67
N PHE A 294 7.34 -8.60 -11.38
CA PHE A 294 6.51 -7.66 -10.63
C PHE A 294 6.34 -6.34 -11.38
N MET A 295 7.43 -5.82 -11.93
CA MET A 295 7.45 -4.52 -12.62
C MET A 295 7.33 -4.64 -14.14
N SER A 296 6.87 -5.77 -14.67
CA SER A 296 6.57 -5.90 -16.10
C SER A 296 5.32 -5.08 -16.49
N ASP A 297 5.23 -4.69 -17.77
CA ASP A 297 4.05 -4.00 -18.31
C ASP A 297 2.78 -4.86 -18.15
N GLU A 298 2.93 -6.18 -18.24
CA GLU A 298 1.84 -7.14 -18.08
C GLU A 298 1.26 -7.15 -16.67
N ILE A 299 2.08 -6.90 -15.64
CA ILE A 299 1.69 -6.97 -14.22
C ILE A 299 1.40 -5.59 -13.64
N ALA A 300 2.35 -4.65 -13.73
CA ALA A 300 2.27 -3.33 -13.10
C ALA A 300 1.86 -2.21 -14.08
N GLY A 301 1.75 -2.51 -15.37
CA GLY A 301 1.32 -1.55 -16.39
C GLY A 301 -0.19 -1.33 -16.41
N PRO A 302 -0.65 -0.33 -17.20
CA PRO A 302 -2.07 -0.04 -17.37
C PRO A 302 -2.85 -1.26 -17.89
N GLY A 303 -3.95 -1.59 -17.22
CA GLY A 303 -4.78 -2.77 -17.54
C GLY A 303 -4.24 -4.10 -17.00
N GLY A 304 -3.07 -4.12 -16.38
CA GLY A 304 -2.52 -5.29 -15.70
C GLY A 304 -3.29 -5.64 -14.41
N PRO A 305 -3.02 -6.82 -13.82
CA PRO A 305 -3.75 -7.28 -12.64
C PRO A 305 -3.61 -6.34 -11.44
N LEU A 306 -2.49 -5.63 -11.29
CA LEU A 306 -2.33 -4.66 -10.20
C LEU A 306 -3.20 -3.42 -10.40
N ASP A 307 -3.31 -2.90 -11.62
CA ASP A 307 -4.21 -1.80 -11.96
C ASP A 307 -5.68 -2.22 -11.77
N GLN A 308 -6.05 -3.41 -12.24
CA GLN A 308 -7.40 -3.95 -12.03
C GLN A 308 -7.75 -4.10 -10.54
N TYR A 309 -6.76 -4.39 -9.68
CA TYR A 309 -6.95 -4.47 -8.24
C TYR A 309 -6.98 -3.10 -7.54
N GLY A 310 -6.59 -2.01 -8.23
CA GLY A 310 -6.69 -0.63 -7.75
C GLY A 310 -5.36 0.12 -7.57
N LEU A 311 -4.23 -0.49 -7.94
CA LEU A 311 -2.96 0.23 -8.02
C LEU A 311 -2.99 1.18 -9.22
N VAL A 312 -2.64 2.43 -8.99
CA VAL A 312 -2.42 3.38 -10.11
C VAL A 312 -1.01 3.15 -10.66
N PRO A 313 -0.87 2.76 -11.95
CA PRO A 313 0.44 2.51 -12.56
C PRO A 313 1.39 3.70 -12.46
N ASP A 314 2.68 3.42 -12.26
CA ASP A 314 3.70 4.46 -12.25
C ASP A 314 3.99 4.96 -13.69
N PRO A 315 3.86 6.26 -13.98
CA PRO A 315 4.27 6.81 -15.28
C PRO A 315 5.76 6.58 -15.60
N ALA A 316 6.60 6.36 -14.57
CA ALA A 316 8.02 6.05 -14.73
C ALA A 316 8.32 4.53 -14.70
N LEU A 317 7.35 3.68 -15.03
CA LEU A 317 7.50 2.22 -15.02
C LEU A 317 8.69 1.77 -15.89
N ALA A 318 8.85 2.35 -17.09
CA ALA A 318 9.96 2.01 -17.98
C ALA A 318 11.35 2.32 -17.39
N ASP A 319 11.48 3.41 -16.64
CA ASP A 319 12.73 3.76 -15.94
C ASP A 319 13.02 2.74 -14.82
N THR A 320 11.98 2.32 -14.11
CA THR A 320 12.09 1.29 -13.07
C THR A 320 12.50 -0.06 -13.65
N GLN A 321 11.94 -0.45 -14.79
CA GLN A 321 12.33 -1.67 -15.52
C GLN A 321 13.81 -1.63 -15.93
N ALA A 322 14.27 -0.51 -16.49
CA ALA A 322 15.66 -0.33 -16.86
C ALA A 322 16.60 -0.40 -15.64
N MET A 323 16.21 0.18 -14.51
CA MET A 323 16.95 0.09 -13.25
C MET A 323 17.05 -1.35 -12.75
N ILE A 324 15.94 -2.10 -12.74
CA ILE A 324 15.93 -3.51 -12.30
C ILE A 324 16.80 -4.38 -13.23
N ALA A 325 16.72 -4.18 -14.53
CA ALA A 325 17.54 -4.92 -15.50
C ALA A 325 19.06 -4.71 -15.26
N ALA A 326 19.44 -3.54 -14.77
CA ALA A 326 20.85 -3.25 -14.44
C ALA A 326 21.35 -3.98 -13.17
N LEU A 327 20.47 -4.49 -12.33
CA LEU A 327 20.84 -5.24 -11.10
C LEU A 327 21.34 -6.66 -11.38
N ALA A 328 21.10 -7.19 -12.59
CA ALA A 328 21.56 -8.52 -12.98
C ALA A 328 23.06 -8.58 -13.36
N ASN A 329 23.74 -7.42 -13.47
CA ASN A 329 25.14 -7.28 -13.87
C ASN A 329 26.02 -6.93 -12.67
#